data_0a61b4ea3ee54616ec21e36a4bc19427
#
_entry.id   0a61b4ea3ee54616ec21e36a4bc19427
#
_cell.length_a   1.000
_cell.length_b   1.000
_cell.length_c   1.000
_cell.angle_alpha   90.00
_cell.angle_beta   90.00
_cell.angle_gamma   90.00
#
_symmetry.space_group_name_H-M   'P 1'
#
loop_
_entity.id
_entity.type
_entity.pdbx_description
1 polymer ?
#
loop_
_entity_poly.entity_id
_entity_poly.type
_entity_poly.pdbx_seq_one_letter_code
_entity_poly.pdbx_strand_id
1 'polypeptide(L)'
;MSEDIPLEKKHLDEIFNDTGFNPKNLSIRETNRLATIINNKYNIEFVRMEMGIPNIPISGIAKEAEKEAIDKGLQGFYPPFDGIPELKNAGREFAKAFLDLDLENKHIIPTCGSLQGGYISQALAGNMIKGKKTILYLDPTFPVTRYQAKFLGLESIGIDLYDYRGEKLINEIKKHVINGQIGGILWSSPNNPSWSCLNDFELKEIANICDTNEILAIEDLAYIGMDFRKDYSVPFSKPFIPTIGKYGKNWITLISASKAFSFPGPRCAIAIISPYINEKKYSNLKKFCDREQFGHAFSLGGLYVTTSGASHTAQYGLAKMLEAATSGEFNFIDITSEYGRRAEKVKEIFLRYGFEQVYKKDMDENVGNGFYLTMSYPGYVGNDLMLELLRYGISTITLKSTGSVRHEGLRICISFIGLEEMPLLEKKLHKFMEDHK
;
A
#
# COMPACT_ATOMS: atom_id res chain seq x y z
N MET A 1 19.39 27.61 19.25
CA MET A 1 18.50 28.71 18.78
C MET A 1 17.08 28.16 18.85
N SER A 2 16.12 28.91 19.44
CA SER A 2 14.72 28.49 19.47
C SER A 2 14.16 28.47 18.03
N GLU A 3 13.53 27.38 17.62
CA GLU A 3 12.81 27.34 16.37
C GLU A 3 11.71 28.40 16.36
N ASP A 4 11.64 29.23 15.29
CA ASP A 4 10.55 30.19 15.10
C ASP A 4 9.32 29.46 14.52
N ILE A 5 8.59 28.76 15.37
CA ILE A 5 7.31 28.14 15.03
C ILE A 5 6.16 28.88 15.73
N PRO A 6 5.03 29.09 15.03
CA PRO A 6 4.74 28.70 13.65
C PRO A 6 5.43 29.59 12.60
N LEU A 7 5.86 28.99 11.48
CA LEU A 7 6.30 29.76 10.31
C LEU A 7 5.21 30.78 9.89
N GLU A 8 5.58 32.02 9.63
CA GLU A 8 4.62 33.02 9.18
C GLU A 8 3.97 32.61 7.84
N LYS A 9 2.67 32.87 7.69
CA LYS A 9 1.90 32.52 6.48
C LYS A 9 2.53 33.10 5.20
N LYS A 10 3.01 34.37 5.27
CA LYS A 10 3.65 35.00 4.11
C LYS A 10 4.83 34.23 3.56
N HIS A 11 5.63 33.57 4.42
CA HIS A 11 6.77 32.76 3.99
C HIS A 11 6.34 31.46 3.34
N LEU A 12 5.24 30.87 3.79
CA LEU A 12 4.67 29.69 3.12
C LEU A 12 4.13 30.07 1.74
N ASP A 13 3.45 31.22 1.62
CA ASP A 13 2.94 31.74 0.34
C ASP A 13 4.07 32.05 -0.64
N GLU A 14 5.18 32.65 -0.17
CA GLU A 14 6.39 32.84 -0.99
C GLU A 14 6.91 31.52 -1.55
N ILE A 15 7.00 30.47 -0.72
CA ILE A 15 7.49 29.15 -1.16
C ILE A 15 6.55 28.55 -2.22
N PHE A 16 5.23 28.70 -2.07
CA PHE A 16 4.27 28.24 -3.09
C PHE A 16 4.44 28.97 -4.40
N ASN A 17 4.64 30.31 -4.37
CA ASN A 17 4.91 31.11 -5.56
C ASN A 17 6.22 30.69 -6.24
N ASP A 18 7.29 30.48 -5.48
CA ASP A 18 8.60 30.07 -5.99
C ASP A 18 8.60 28.66 -6.60
N THR A 19 7.86 27.75 -6.01
CA THR A 19 7.81 26.33 -6.44
C THR A 19 6.77 26.04 -7.49
N GLY A 20 5.73 26.87 -7.60
CA GLY A 20 4.56 26.63 -8.44
C GLY A 20 3.67 25.49 -7.94
N PHE A 21 3.85 25.02 -6.72
CA PHE A 21 3.01 23.96 -6.16
C PHE A 21 1.62 24.48 -5.82
N ASN A 22 0.60 23.66 -6.08
CA ASN A 22 -0.78 24.01 -5.77
C ASN A 22 -1.10 23.65 -4.30
N PRO A 23 -1.27 24.65 -3.40
CA PRO A 23 -1.54 24.39 -1.98
C PRO A 23 -2.83 23.61 -1.73
N LYS A 24 -3.78 23.61 -2.67
CA LYS A 24 -5.05 22.87 -2.55
C LYS A 24 -4.97 21.40 -2.96
N ASN A 25 -3.85 20.97 -3.56
CA ASN A 25 -3.71 19.61 -4.08
C ASN A 25 -2.23 19.18 -4.13
N LEU A 26 -1.61 19.09 -2.97
CA LEU A 26 -0.24 18.65 -2.83
C LEU A 26 -0.13 17.13 -2.92
N SER A 27 0.76 16.66 -3.77
CA SER A 27 1.18 15.26 -3.77
C SER A 27 2.11 14.95 -2.60
N ILE A 28 2.28 13.66 -2.27
CA ILE A 28 3.22 13.20 -1.23
C ILE A 28 4.64 13.75 -1.48
N ARG A 29 5.08 13.77 -2.74
CA ARG A 29 6.42 14.23 -3.11
C ARG A 29 6.57 15.75 -2.99
N GLU A 30 5.55 16.51 -3.35
CA GLU A 30 5.55 17.97 -3.17
C GLU A 30 5.55 18.33 -1.69
N THR A 31 4.73 17.68 -0.87
CA THR A 31 4.74 17.89 0.60
C THR A 31 6.11 17.59 1.20
N ASN A 32 6.75 16.50 0.77
CA ASN A 32 8.12 16.16 1.18
C ASN A 32 9.11 17.25 0.80
N ARG A 33 9.04 17.77 -0.43
CA ARG A 33 9.89 18.85 -0.91
C ARG A 33 9.66 20.15 -0.15
N LEU A 34 8.40 20.52 0.11
CA LEU A 34 8.05 21.70 0.90
C LEU A 34 8.66 21.63 2.31
N ALA A 35 8.49 20.53 3.01
CA ALA A 35 9.07 20.35 4.34
C ALA A 35 10.61 20.48 4.31
N THR A 36 11.25 19.98 3.27
CA THR A 36 12.71 20.12 3.09
C THR A 36 13.12 21.57 2.83
N ILE A 37 12.38 22.31 1.99
CA ILE A 37 12.63 23.74 1.72
C ILE A 37 12.47 24.56 3.00
N ILE A 38 11.39 24.34 3.75
CA ILE A 38 11.13 25.07 5.01
C ILE A 38 12.22 24.78 6.03
N ASN A 39 12.59 23.52 6.21
CA ASN A 39 13.67 23.13 7.11
C ASN A 39 14.98 23.87 6.76
N ASN A 40 15.38 23.84 5.49
CA ASN A 40 16.66 24.43 5.05
C ASN A 40 16.66 25.96 5.08
N LYS A 41 15.53 26.62 4.75
CA LYS A 41 15.46 28.09 4.65
C LYS A 41 15.23 28.76 6.00
N TYR A 42 14.47 28.12 6.89
CA TYR A 42 14.03 28.73 8.17
C TYR A 42 14.52 27.97 9.40
N ASN A 43 15.34 26.94 9.22
CA ASN A 43 15.91 26.13 10.31
C ASN A 43 14.82 25.54 11.25
N ILE A 44 13.68 25.12 10.66
CA ILE A 44 12.61 24.45 11.36
C ILE A 44 12.78 22.95 11.19
N GLU A 45 13.07 22.24 12.26
CA GLU A 45 13.17 20.78 12.26
C GLU A 45 11.78 20.16 12.03
N PHE A 46 11.68 19.14 11.17
CA PHE A 46 10.43 18.54 10.79
C PHE A 46 10.22 17.16 11.39
N VAL A 47 9.03 16.95 11.96
CA VAL A 47 8.47 15.61 12.18
C VAL A 47 7.82 15.15 10.88
N ARG A 48 8.46 14.17 10.20
CA ARG A 48 8.13 13.73 8.83
C ARG A 48 7.13 12.59 8.84
N MET A 49 5.86 12.90 8.53
CA MET A 49 4.75 11.94 8.54
C MET A 49 4.03 11.80 7.20
N GLU A 50 4.54 12.42 6.13
CA GLU A 50 3.93 12.40 4.81
C GLU A 50 4.31 11.15 3.99
N MET A 51 5.49 10.59 4.21
CA MET A 51 6.01 9.47 3.41
C MET A 51 5.95 8.13 4.14
N GLY A 52 5.34 7.13 3.48
CA GLY A 52 5.34 5.75 3.96
C GLY A 52 6.61 4.99 3.58
N ILE A 53 7.73 5.31 4.20
CA ILE A 53 9.02 4.63 4.00
C ILE A 53 9.35 3.83 5.27
N PRO A 54 9.72 2.54 5.18
CA PRO A 54 10.13 1.77 6.36
C PRO A 54 11.42 2.35 6.97
N ASN A 55 11.50 2.32 8.29
CA ASN A 55 12.64 2.78 9.09
C ASN A 55 13.25 1.65 9.96
N ILE A 56 12.68 0.46 9.90
CA ILE A 56 13.30 -0.73 10.49
C ILE A 56 14.41 -1.18 9.54
N PRO A 57 15.62 -1.48 10.05
CA PRO A 57 16.74 -1.93 9.22
C PRO A 57 16.37 -3.16 8.38
N ILE A 58 16.92 -3.21 7.16
CA ILE A 58 16.81 -4.40 6.31
C ILE A 58 17.41 -5.62 7.00
N SER A 59 16.80 -6.79 6.79
CA SER A 59 17.35 -8.07 7.24
C SER A 59 18.74 -8.34 6.64
N GLY A 60 19.67 -8.81 7.48
CA GLY A 60 20.96 -9.32 7.03
C GLY A 60 20.84 -10.45 6.00
N ILE A 61 19.80 -11.26 6.10
CA ILE A 61 19.49 -12.36 5.15
C ILE A 61 19.36 -11.82 3.72
N ALA A 62 18.53 -10.78 3.51
CA ALA A 62 18.35 -10.20 2.18
C ALA A 62 19.64 -9.56 1.65
N LYS A 63 20.35 -8.85 2.53
CA LYS A 63 21.60 -8.16 2.18
C LYS A 63 22.67 -9.14 1.72
N GLU A 64 22.89 -10.22 2.45
CA GLU A 64 23.91 -11.21 2.10
C GLU A 64 23.51 -11.98 0.82
N ALA A 65 22.23 -12.36 0.67
CA ALA A 65 21.77 -13.03 -0.55
C ALA A 65 21.92 -12.14 -1.81
N GLU A 66 21.62 -10.84 -1.70
CA GLU A 66 21.82 -9.92 -2.82
C GLU A 66 23.32 -9.73 -3.13
N LYS A 67 24.16 -9.64 -2.10
CA LYS A 67 25.62 -9.56 -2.24
C LYS A 67 26.20 -10.81 -2.90
N GLU A 68 25.79 -12.01 -2.48
CA GLU A 68 26.21 -13.25 -3.14
C GLU A 68 25.81 -13.30 -4.63
N ALA A 69 24.61 -12.80 -4.97
CA ALA A 69 24.17 -12.70 -6.35
C ALA A 69 25.05 -11.74 -7.17
N ILE A 70 25.49 -10.63 -6.55
CA ILE A 70 26.44 -9.69 -7.15
C ILE A 70 27.82 -10.34 -7.32
N ASP A 71 28.34 -11.02 -6.31
CA ASP A 71 29.64 -11.71 -6.34
C ASP A 71 29.69 -12.81 -7.41
N LYS A 72 28.54 -13.45 -7.70
CA LYS A 72 28.39 -14.40 -8.83
C LYS A 72 28.24 -13.73 -10.20
N GLY A 73 28.25 -12.40 -10.27
CA GLY A 73 28.15 -11.64 -11.52
C GLY A 73 26.75 -11.64 -12.15
N LEU A 74 25.70 -11.98 -11.40
CA LEU A 74 24.35 -12.14 -11.94
C LEU A 74 23.75 -10.81 -12.44
N GLN A 75 24.24 -9.67 -11.97
CA GLN A 75 23.86 -8.35 -12.49
C GLN A 75 24.24 -8.13 -13.95
N GLY A 76 25.15 -8.93 -14.49
CA GLY A 76 25.55 -8.90 -15.91
C GLY A 76 24.60 -9.65 -16.85
N PHE A 77 23.57 -10.32 -16.33
CA PHE A 77 22.63 -11.13 -17.10
C PHE A 77 21.19 -10.73 -16.84
N TYR A 78 20.36 -10.78 -17.89
CA TYR A 78 18.91 -10.71 -17.71
C TYR A 78 18.42 -11.93 -16.92
N PRO A 79 17.55 -11.77 -15.92
CA PRO A 79 16.86 -12.92 -15.33
C PRO A 79 15.87 -13.53 -16.34
N PRO A 80 15.37 -14.74 -16.09
CA PRO A 80 14.14 -15.18 -16.73
C PRO A 80 13.06 -14.10 -16.56
N PHE A 81 12.40 -13.68 -17.63
CA PHE A 81 11.47 -12.54 -17.60
C PHE A 81 10.30 -12.75 -16.63
N ASP A 82 9.89 -14.00 -16.41
CA ASP A 82 8.84 -14.40 -15.47
C ASP A 82 9.37 -14.79 -14.07
N GLY A 83 10.66 -14.56 -13.80
CA GLY A 83 11.32 -14.71 -12.52
C GLY A 83 12.23 -15.91 -12.36
N ILE A 84 13.18 -15.81 -11.43
CA ILE A 84 14.09 -16.89 -11.10
C ILE A 84 13.37 -18.05 -10.38
N PRO A 85 13.78 -19.31 -10.59
CA PRO A 85 13.16 -20.46 -9.92
C PRO A 85 13.14 -20.37 -8.40
N GLU A 86 14.21 -19.84 -7.81
CA GLU A 86 14.35 -19.67 -6.35
C GLU A 86 13.25 -18.80 -5.77
N LEU A 87 12.97 -17.63 -6.40
CA LEU A 87 11.92 -16.74 -5.91
C LEU A 87 10.53 -17.32 -6.13
N LYS A 88 10.31 -18.01 -7.24
CA LYS A 88 9.02 -18.68 -7.52
C LYS A 88 8.74 -19.78 -6.49
N ASN A 89 9.74 -20.61 -6.16
CA ASN A 89 9.63 -21.62 -5.13
C ASN A 89 9.36 -21.01 -3.76
N ALA A 90 10.18 -20.02 -3.36
CA ALA A 90 10.03 -19.35 -2.06
C ALA A 90 8.67 -18.64 -1.95
N GLY A 91 8.21 -17.99 -3.00
CA GLY A 91 6.90 -17.33 -3.03
C GLY A 91 5.73 -18.31 -2.91
N ARG A 92 5.82 -19.46 -3.55
CA ARG A 92 4.83 -20.55 -3.43
C ARG A 92 4.76 -21.08 -2.00
N GLU A 93 5.90 -21.43 -1.40
CA GLU A 93 5.95 -21.94 -0.02
C GLU A 93 5.48 -20.89 0.98
N PHE A 94 5.85 -19.62 0.78
CA PHE A 94 5.38 -18.52 1.60
C PHE A 94 3.84 -18.35 1.51
N ALA A 95 3.27 -18.42 0.32
CA ALA A 95 1.83 -18.36 0.13
C ALA A 95 1.11 -19.51 0.84
N LYS A 96 1.69 -20.71 0.82
CA LYS A 96 1.17 -21.86 1.58
C LYS A 96 1.28 -21.65 3.09
N ALA A 97 2.43 -21.16 3.55
CA ALA A 97 2.73 -21.00 4.98
C ALA A 97 1.89 -19.94 5.67
N PHE A 98 1.60 -18.81 5.00
CA PHE A 98 0.97 -17.64 5.62
C PHE A 98 -0.43 -17.32 5.09
N LEU A 99 -0.76 -17.71 3.85
CA LEU A 99 -2.05 -17.46 3.22
C LEU A 99 -2.90 -18.73 3.06
N ASP A 100 -2.34 -19.92 3.34
CA ASP A 100 -2.98 -21.22 3.14
C ASP A 100 -3.45 -21.43 1.68
N LEU A 101 -2.61 -21.02 0.72
CA LEU A 101 -2.84 -21.18 -0.71
C LEU A 101 -1.94 -22.28 -1.28
N ASP A 102 -2.54 -23.24 -1.98
CA ASP A 102 -1.81 -24.29 -2.70
C ASP A 102 -1.64 -23.91 -4.16
N LEU A 103 -0.40 -23.64 -4.58
CA LEU A 103 -0.07 -23.02 -5.86
C LEU A 103 1.07 -23.77 -6.57
N GLU A 104 1.24 -23.50 -7.86
CA GLU A 104 2.41 -23.90 -8.63
C GLU A 104 3.33 -22.70 -8.89
N ASN A 105 4.59 -22.93 -9.22
CA ASN A 105 5.57 -21.89 -9.52
C ASN A 105 5.14 -20.92 -10.63
N LYS A 106 4.37 -21.42 -11.62
CA LYS A 106 3.87 -20.59 -12.73
C LYS A 106 2.88 -19.49 -12.28
N HIS A 107 2.30 -19.61 -11.09
CA HIS A 107 1.38 -18.62 -10.52
C HIS A 107 2.10 -17.50 -9.78
N ILE A 108 3.42 -17.60 -9.58
CA ILE A 108 4.25 -16.64 -8.88
C ILE A 108 5.08 -15.85 -9.90
N ILE A 109 4.78 -14.56 -10.05
CA ILE A 109 5.45 -13.69 -11.02
C ILE A 109 6.13 -12.53 -10.28
N PRO A 110 7.47 -12.42 -10.30
CA PRO A 110 8.16 -11.25 -9.75
C PRO A 110 7.83 -9.98 -10.51
N THR A 111 7.72 -8.86 -9.79
CA THR A 111 7.46 -7.54 -10.36
C THR A 111 8.37 -6.48 -9.74
N CYS A 112 8.58 -5.35 -10.43
CA CYS A 112 9.33 -4.20 -9.92
C CYS A 112 8.54 -3.45 -8.83
N GLY A 113 8.34 -4.12 -7.69
CA GLY A 113 7.44 -3.70 -6.62
C GLY A 113 5.98 -3.95 -6.96
N SER A 114 5.10 -3.96 -5.93
CA SER A 114 3.65 -4.13 -6.12
C SER A 114 3.02 -3.06 -7.02
N LEU A 115 3.65 -1.87 -7.13
CA LEU A 115 3.20 -0.82 -8.05
C LEU A 115 3.17 -1.28 -9.50
N GLN A 116 4.18 -2.01 -9.99
CA GLN A 116 4.15 -2.55 -11.34
C GLN A 116 3.11 -3.66 -11.47
N GLY A 117 3.04 -4.56 -10.49
CA GLY A 117 2.01 -5.60 -10.44
C GLY A 117 0.60 -5.01 -10.48
N GLY A 118 0.33 -3.97 -9.69
CA GLY A 118 -0.95 -3.25 -9.69
C GLY A 118 -1.25 -2.53 -11.01
N TYR A 119 -0.24 -1.91 -11.63
CA TYR A 119 -0.37 -1.29 -12.95
C TYR A 119 -0.78 -2.29 -14.03
N ILE A 120 -0.08 -3.42 -14.10
CA ILE A 120 -0.37 -4.48 -15.06
C ILE A 120 -1.76 -5.08 -14.78
N SER A 121 -2.09 -5.34 -13.50
CA SER A 121 -3.39 -5.89 -13.11
C SER A 121 -4.53 -4.98 -13.53
N GLN A 122 -4.42 -3.67 -13.32
CA GLN A 122 -5.42 -2.69 -13.76
C GLN A 122 -5.53 -2.63 -15.29
N ALA A 123 -4.39 -2.62 -15.99
CA ALA A 123 -4.37 -2.64 -17.45
C ALA A 123 -5.12 -3.87 -18.02
N LEU A 124 -4.88 -5.05 -17.45
CA LEU A 124 -5.55 -6.27 -17.87
C LEU A 124 -7.05 -6.26 -17.47
N ALA A 125 -7.37 -5.87 -16.23
CA ALA A 125 -8.74 -5.76 -15.76
C ALA A 125 -9.60 -4.86 -16.66
N GLY A 126 -9.06 -3.71 -17.08
CA GLY A 126 -9.76 -2.78 -17.97
C GLY A 126 -9.79 -3.21 -19.43
N ASN A 127 -9.10 -4.29 -19.82
CA ASN A 127 -8.99 -4.73 -21.22
C ASN A 127 -9.30 -6.21 -21.45
N MET A 128 -9.50 -7.04 -20.43
CA MET A 128 -9.83 -8.45 -20.62
C MET A 128 -11.23 -8.64 -21.21
N ILE A 129 -12.19 -7.77 -20.88
CA ILE A 129 -13.55 -7.83 -21.38
C ILE A 129 -13.92 -6.49 -22.01
N LYS A 130 -14.45 -6.53 -23.23
CA LYS A 130 -14.89 -5.33 -23.94
C LYS A 130 -15.97 -4.58 -23.15
N GLY A 131 -15.79 -3.26 -22.98
CA GLY A 131 -16.73 -2.40 -22.28
C GLY A 131 -16.48 -2.26 -20.78
N LYS A 132 -15.66 -3.11 -20.17
CA LYS A 132 -15.29 -3.00 -18.75
C LYS A 132 -14.06 -2.15 -18.58
N LYS A 133 -14.24 -0.83 -18.46
CA LYS A 133 -13.15 0.16 -18.41
C LYS A 133 -13.01 0.86 -17.06
N THR A 134 -13.75 0.43 -16.05
CA THR A 134 -13.77 1.06 -14.73
C THR A 134 -13.10 0.18 -13.67
N ILE A 135 -12.22 0.77 -12.87
CA ILE A 135 -11.69 0.17 -11.65
C ILE A 135 -12.46 0.72 -10.46
N LEU A 136 -13.02 -0.18 -9.67
CA LEU A 136 -13.66 0.11 -8.39
C LEU A 136 -12.62 0.00 -7.29
N TYR A 137 -12.43 1.06 -6.52
CA TYR A 137 -11.52 1.10 -5.37
C TYR A 137 -12.29 0.99 -4.08
N LEU A 138 -11.83 0.15 -3.16
CA LEU A 138 -12.29 0.17 -1.78
C LEU A 138 -11.41 1.19 -1.03
N ASP A 139 -11.92 2.41 -0.95
CA ASP A 139 -11.20 3.56 -0.39
C ASP A 139 -11.17 3.55 1.15
N PRO A 140 -10.19 4.24 1.75
CA PRO A 140 -9.12 4.98 1.09
C PRO A 140 -8.11 4.05 0.40
N THR A 141 -7.39 4.56 -0.61
CA THR A 141 -6.37 3.80 -1.34
C THR A 141 -5.09 4.61 -1.52
N PHE A 142 -4.00 3.94 -1.87
CA PHE A 142 -2.75 4.63 -2.21
C PHE A 142 -2.97 5.48 -3.48
N PRO A 143 -2.77 6.81 -3.43
CA PRO A 143 -3.17 7.72 -4.52
C PRO A 143 -2.61 7.36 -5.90
N VAL A 144 -1.40 6.76 -5.93
CA VAL A 144 -0.71 6.42 -7.17
C VAL A 144 -1.48 5.38 -7.99
N THR A 145 -2.26 4.49 -7.37
CA THR A 145 -3.05 3.49 -8.10
C THR A 145 -4.11 4.13 -8.99
N ARG A 146 -4.72 5.26 -8.55
CA ARG A 146 -5.66 6.04 -9.36
C ARG A 146 -4.97 6.81 -10.49
N TYR A 147 -3.73 7.29 -10.25
CA TYR A 147 -2.94 7.89 -11.33
C TYR A 147 -2.57 6.87 -12.39
N GLN A 148 -2.31 5.62 -12.00
CA GLN A 148 -2.10 4.50 -12.94
C GLN A 148 -3.35 4.24 -13.79
N ALA A 149 -4.53 4.16 -13.17
CA ALA A 149 -5.79 3.98 -13.91
C ALA A 149 -6.01 5.12 -14.92
N LYS A 150 -5.82 6.37 -14.48
CA LYS A 150 -5.92 7.55 -15.36
C LYS A 150 -4.92 7.49 -16.53
N PHE A 151 -3.66 7.11 -16.26
CA PHE A 151 -2.63 6.96 -17.29
C PHE A 151 -2.99 5.86 -18.30
N LEU A 152 -3.66 4.80 -17.86
CA LEU A 152 -4.16 3.70 -18.69
C LEU A 152 -5.47 4.04 -19.44
N GLY A 153 -6.02 5.25 -19.28
CA GLY A 153 -7.30 5.63 -19.86
C GLY A 153 -8.49 4.87 -19.27
N LEU A 154 -8.37 4.46 -18.00
CA LEU A 154 -9.42 3.77 -17.26
C LEU A 154 -10.18 4.74 -16.35
N GLU A 155 -11.48 4.49 -16.19
CA GLU A 155 -12.31 5.20 -15.23
C GLU A 155 -12.07 4.68 -13.81
N SER A 156 -12.31 5.53 -12.82
CA SER A 156 -12.12 5.22 -11.41
C SER A 156 -13.34 5.61 -10.60
N ILE A 157 -13.89 4.69 -9.83
CA ILE A 157 -14.90 4.96 -8.82
C ILE A 157 -14.42 4.42 -7.47
N GLY A 158 -14.98 4.91 -6.37
CA GLY A 158 -14.57 4.52 -5.01
C GLY A 158 -15.76 4.26 -4.11
N ILE A 159 -15.59 3.32 -3.19
CA ILE A 159 -16.47 3.06 -2.06
C ILE A 159 -15.64 3.22 -0.80
N ASP A 160 -15.97 4.19 0.05
CA ASP A 160 -15.20 4.44 1.27
C ASP A 160 -15.56 3.43 2.36
N LEU A 161 -14.56 2.69 2.86
CA LEU A 161 -14.70 1.73 3.96
C LEU A 161 -15.11 2.37 5.29
N TYR A 162 -15.11 3.71 5.39
CA TYR A 162 -15.64 4.41 6.56
C TYR A 162 -17.14 4.18 6.73
N ASP A 163 -17.90 4.31 5.62
CA ASP A 163 -19.35 4.22 5.62
C ASP A 163 -19.85 2.81 5.28
N TYR A 164 -19.03 2.03 4.58
CA TYR A 164 -19.42 0.75 4.00
C TYR A 164 -18.54 -0.39 4.50
N ARG A 165 -19.10 -1.25 5.35
CA ARG A 165 -18.50 -2.48 5.83
C ARG A 165 -19.55 -3.60 5.88
N GLY A 166 -19.11 -4.85 5.86
CA GLY A 166 -19.96 -6.03 5.90
C GLY A 166 -21.01 -6.02 4.78
N GLU A 167 -22.26 -6.30 5.10
CA GLU A 167 -23.36 -6.34 4.12
C GLU A 167 -23.56 -5.00 3.40
N LYS A 168 -23.33 -3.86 4.06
CA LYS A 168 -23.42 -2.54 3.42
C LYS A 168 -22.41 -2.40 2.29
N LEU A 169 -21.17 -2.86 2.50
CA LEU A 169 -20.13 -2.86 1.48
C LEU A 169 -20.55 -3.73 0.28
N ILE A 170 -21.01 -4.93 0.55
CA ILE A 170 -21.41 -5.87 -0.50
C ILE A 170 -22.57 -5.32 -1.33
N ASN A 171 -23.57 -4.73 -0.66
CA ASN A 171 -24.70 -4.13 -1.35
C ASN A 171 -24.29 -2.92 -2.19
N GLU A 172 -23.34 -2.11 -1.73
CA GLU A 172 -22.84 -0.97 -2.49
C GLU A 172 -22.02 -1.41 -3.72
N ILE A 173 -21.16 -2.41 -3.56
CA ILE A 173 -20.44 -3.01 -4.70
C ILE A 173 -21.42 -3.52 -5.77
N LYS A 174 -22.47 -4.24 -5.36
CA LYS A 174 -23.50 -4.77 -6.29
C LYS A 174 -24.17 -3.66 -7.10
N LYS A 175 -24.45 -2.50 -6.53
CA LYS A 175 -25.04 -1.34 -7.26
C LYS A 175 -24.13 -0.85 -8.39
N HIS A 176 -22.82 -0.81 -8.15
CA HIS A 176 -21.86 -0.39 -9.17
C HIS A 176 -21.63 -1.44 -10.26
N VAL A 177 -21.68 -2.72 -9.88
CA VAL A 177 -21.43 -3.84 -10.80
C VAL A 177 -22.57 -4.05 -11.80
N ILE A 178 -23.81 -3.72 -11.44
CA ILE A 178 -25.00 -3.95 -12.27
C ILE A 178 -24.93 -3.32 -13.66
N ASN A 179 -24.17 -2.21 -13.81
CA ASN A 179 -23.98 -1.52 -15.09
C ASN A 179 -22.99 -2.22 -16.04
N GLY A 180 -22.35 -3.30 -15.60
CA GLY A 180 -21.46 -4.12 -16.42
C GLY A 180 -20.14 -3.46 -16.85
N GLN A 181 -19.77 -2.29 -16.29
CA GLN A 181 -18.59 -1.53 -16.68
C GLN A 181 -17.35 -1.82 -15.83
N ILE A 182 -17.53 -2.45 -14.66
CA ILE A 182 -16.43 -2.75 -13.74
C ILE A 182 -15.55 -3.88 -14.30
N GLY A 183 -14.27 -3.58 -14.54
CA GLY A 183 -13.26 -4.55 -14.96
C GLY A 183 -12.47 -5.12 -13.79
N GLY A 184 -12.22 -4.30 -12.76
CA GLY A 184 -11.49 -4.71 -11.56
C GLY A 184 -12.01 -4.06 -10.29
N ILE A 185 -11.80 -4.74 -9.15
CA ILE A 185 -11.97 -4.19 -7.80
C ILE A 185 -10.61 -4.23 -7.12
N LEU A 186 -10.14 -3.08 -6.59
CA LEU A 186 -8.81 -2.95 -6.00
C LEU A 186 -8.89 -2.44 -4.56
N TRP A 187 -8.13 -3.08 -3.66
CA TRP A 187 -7.95 -2.66 -2.27
C TRP A 187 -6.58 -3.07 -1.73
N SER A 188 -6.19 -2.52 -0.59
CA SER A 188 -5.07 -3.02 0.20
C SER A 188 -5.52 -3.53 1.58
N SER A 189 -4.82 -4.54 2.12
CA SER A 189 -5.11 -5.10 3.45
C SER A 189 -3.80 -5.44 4.19
N PRO A 190 -3.56 -4.90 5.41
CA PRO A 190 -4.25 -3.74 6.00
C PRO A 190 -4.31 -2.55 5.06
N ASN A 191 -5.37 -1.75 5.18
CA ASN A 191 -5.64 -0.65 4.26
C ASN A 191 -4.71 0.57 4.50
N ASN A 192 -4.29 1.23 3.43
CA ASN A 192 -3.55 2.48 3.47
C ASN A 192 -4.45 3.66 3.12
N PRO A 193 -4.81 4.55 4.09
CA PRO A 193 -4.26 4.63 5.45
C PRO A 193 -5.21 4.25 6.58
N SER A 194 -6.42 3.78 6.33
CA SER A 194 -7.42 3.54 7.39
C SER A 194 -7.00 2.45 8.39
N TRP A 195 -6.11 1.55 7.97
CA TRP A 195 -5.67 0.34 8.66
C TRP A 195 -6.80 -0.70 8.85
N SER A 196 -7.91 -0.54 8.15
CA SER A 196 -9.00 -1.52 8.12
C SER A 196 -8.58 -2.78 7.37
N CYS A 197 -9.08 -3.94 7.80
CA CYS A 197 -8.86 -5.22 7.14
C CYS A 197 -10.21 -5.80 6.71
N LEU A 198 -10.31 -6.30 5.48
CA LEU A 198 -11.49 -7.04 5.07
C LEU A 198 -11.56 -8.37 5.80
N ASN A 199 -12.73 -8.71 6.32
CA ASN A 199 -12.95 -9.98 6.99
C ASN A 199 -13.32 -11.11 6.00
N ASP A 200 -13.39 -12.35 6.49
CA ASP A 200 -13.68 -13.53 5.68
C ASP A 200 -15.03 -13.44 4.95
N PHE A 201 -16.05 -12.84 5.58
CA PHE A 201 -17.35 -12.62 4.96
C PHE A 201 -17.25 -11.67 3.77
N GLU A 202 -16.61 -10.51 3.98
CA GLU A 202 -16.43 -9.49 2.92
C GLU A 202 -15.61 -10.06 1.75
N LEU A 203 -14.49 -10.74 2.03
CA LEU A 203 -13.64 -11.37 1.02
C LEU A 203 -14.40 -12.42 0.21
N LYS A 204 -15.18 -13.27 0.88
CA LYS A 204 -16.00 -14.31 0.22
C LYS A 204 -17.06 -13.71 -0.70
N GLU A 205 -17.77 -12.71 -0.24
CA GLU A 205 -18.82 -12.06 -1.04
C GLU A 205 -18.26 -11.26 -2.21
N ILE A 206 -17.11 -10.56 -2.01
CA ILE A 206 -16.38 -9.88 -3.10
C ILE A 206 -15.93 -10.91 -4.14
N ALA A 207 -15.40 -12.05 -3.70
CA ALA A 207 -14.99 -13.14 -4.58
C ALA A 207 -16.16 -13.65 -5.43
N ASN A 208 -17.32 -13.89 -4.80
CA ASN A 208 -18.54 -14.32 -5.50
C ASN A 208 -18.98 -13.30 -6.56
N ILE A 209 -18.93 -11.99 -6.23
CA ILE A 209 -19.27 -10.93 -7.18
C ILE A 209 -18.26 -10.91 -8.34
N CYS A 210 -16.97 -11.02 -8.06
CA CYS A 210 -15.92 -11.02 -9.07
C CYS A 210 -16.05 -12.22 -10.01
N ASP A 211 -16.31 -13.40 -9.48
CA ASP A 211 -16.45 -14.63 -10.26
C ASP A 211 -17.70 -14.62 -11.13
N THR A 212 -18.84 -14.18 -10.58
CA THR A 212 -20.12 -14.13 -11.28
C THR A 212 -20.13 -13.11 -12.42
N ASN A 213 -19.43 -11.99 -12.22
CA ASN A 213 -19.44 -10.87 -13.16
C ASN A 213 -18.14 -10.77 -13.99
N GLU A 214 -17.28 -11.77 -13.96
CA GLU A 214 -15.98 -11.74 -14.66
C GLU A 214 -15.20 -10.42 -14.39
N ILE A 215 -15.05 -10.07 -13.12
CA ILE A 215 -14.31 -8.92 -12.61
C ILE A 215 -13.01 -9.44 -12.01
N LEU A 216 -11.89 -8.73 -12.19
CA LEU A 216 -10.63 -9.06 -11.54
C LEU A 216 -10.57 -8.46 -10.14
N ALA A 217 -10.47 -9.30 -9.11
CA ALA A 217 -10.11 -8.86 -7.76
C ALA A 217 -8.60 -8.60 -7.69
N ILE A 218 -8.19 -7.41 -7.28
CA ILE A 218 -6.79 -6.98 -7.15
C ILE A 218 -6.53 -6.64 -5.69
N GLU A 219 -5.88 -7.55 -4.98
CA GLU A 219 -5.58 -7.42 -3.57
C GLU A 219 -4.11 -7.02 -3.38
N ASP A 220 -3.84 -5.84 -2.82
CA ASP A 220 -2.48 -5.39 -2.50
C ASP A 220 -2.16 -5.64 -1.02
N LEU A 221 -1.38 -6.69 -0.75
CA LEU A 221 -0.87 -7.06 0.56
C LEU A 221 0.51 -6.41 0.84
N ALA A 222 0.67 -5.12 0.50
CA ALA A 222 1.91 -4.40 0.79
C ALA A 222 2.27 -4.39 2.29
N TYR A 223 1.28 -4.52 3.17
CA TYR A 223 1.41 -4.56 4.63
C TYR A 223 1.09 -5.95 5.20
N ILE A 224 1.41 -7.00 4.45
CA ILE A 224 1.13 -8.39 4.82
C ILE A 224 1.60 -8.71 6.24
N GLY A 225 0.73 -9.33 7.04
CA GLY A 225 1.02 -9.71 8.42
C GLY A 225 1.06 -8.57 9.43
N MET A 226 0.82 -7.31 9.02
CA MET A 226 0.93 -6.14 9.91
C MET A 226 -0.41 -5.76 10.59
N ASP A 227 -1.39 -6.62 10.59
CA ASP A 227 -2.53 -6.53 11.51
C ASP A 227 -2.18 -7.20 12.84
N PHE A 228 -1.57 -6.46 13.74
CA PHE A 228 -1.05 -6.95 15.01
C PHE A 228 -2.12 -7.26 16.07
N ARG A 229 -3.41 -7.20 15.70
CA ARG A 229 -4.51 -7.67 16.56
C ARG A 229 -4.57 -9.19 16.64
N LYS A 230 -3.97 -9.88 15.66
CA LYS A 230 -3.87 -11.35 15.59
C LYS A 230 -2.42 -11.77 15.38
N ASP A 231 -2.06 -12.91 15.93
CA ASP A 231 -0.74 -13.46 15.74
C ASP A 231 -0.71 -14.36 14.49
N TYR A 232 -0.06 -13.86 13.44
CA TYR A 232 0.20 -14.56 12.18
C TYR A 232 1.65 -15.05 12.07
N SER A 233 2.42 -15.03 13.16
CA SER A 233 3.88 -15.23 13.11
C SER A 233 4.31 -16.68 12.88
N VAL A 234 3.42 -17.65 13.09
CA VAL A 234 3.75 -19.07 13.00
C VAL A 234 3.39 -19.62 11.62
N PRO A 235 4.39 -19.95 10.75
CA PRO A 235 4.12 -20.48 9.42
C PRO A 235 3.37 -21.83 9.49
N PHE A 236 2.53 -22.09 8.49
CA PHE A 236 1.69 -23.30 8.35
C PHE A 236 0.69 -23.52 9.48
N SER A 237 0.42 -22.50 10.28
CA SER A 237 -0.48 -22.58 11.43
C SER A 237 -1.56 -21.52 11.38
N LYS A 238 -2.75 -21.85 11.91
CA LYS A 238 -3.82 -20.87 12.11
C LYS A 238 -3.49 -19.93 13.26
N PRO A 239 -3.93 -18.65 13.18
CA PRO A 239 -4.69 -18.09 12.06
C PRO A 239 -3.80 -17.79 10.84
N PHE A 240 -4.35 -18.01 9.63
CA PHE A 240 -3.70 -17.54 8.41
C PHE A 240 -4.09 -16.11 8.10
N ILE A 241 -3.24 -15.38 7.38
CA ILE A 241 -3.53 -14.01 6.94
C ILE A 241 -4.70 -14.05 5.94
N PRO A 242 -5.77 -13.26 6.17
CA PRO A 242 -6.92 -13.24 5.28
C PRO A 242 -6.53 -12.82 3.87
N THR A 243 -7.06 -13.51 2.86
CA THR A 243 -6.84 -13.21 1.44
C THR A 243 -8.02 -13.64 0.59
N ILE A 244 -8.27 -12.88 -0.49
CA ILE A 244 -9.28 -13.22 -1.51
C ILE A 244 -9.01 -14.59 -2.16
N GLY A 245 -7.75 -15.01 -2.19
CA GLY A 245 -7.32 -16.25 -2.79
C GLY A 245 -7.99 -17.51 -2.24
N LYS A 246 -8.53 -17.45 -1.02
CA LYS A 246 -9.25 -18.57 -0.40
C LYS A 246 -10.68 -18.76 -0.93
N TYR A 247 -11.26 -17.74 -1.57
CA TYR A 247 -12.71 -17.71 -1.81
C TYR A 247 -13.11 -17.64 -3.29
N GLY A 248 -12.22 -17.19 -4.17
CA GLY A 248 -12.55 -16.89 -5.55
C GLY A 248 -11.63 -17.52 -6.58
N LYS A 249 -11.97 -17.26 -7.85
CA LYS A 249 -11.22 -17.73 -9.04
C LYS A 249 -10.60 -16.57 -9.82
N ASN A 250 -11.23 -15.38 -9.80
CA ASN A 250 -10.79 -14.21 -10.58
C ASN A 250 -10.02 -13.23 -9.69
N TRP A 251 -8.80 -13.57 -9.29
CA TRP A 251 -8.01 -12.73 -8.39
C TRP A 251 -6.52 -12.68 -8.73
N ILE A 252 -5.91 -11.58 -8.33
CA ILE A 252 -4.45 -11.39 -8.19
C ILE A 252 -4.19 -10.83 -6.80
N THR A 253 -3.21 -11.39 -6.11
CA THR A 253 -2.71 -10.89 -4.83
C THR A 253 -1.27 -10.43 -5.01
N LEU A 254 -0.94 -9.22 -4.55
CA LEU A 254 0.38 -8.62 -4.66
C LEU A 254 1.06 -8.62 -3.29
N ILE A 255 2.24 -9.23 -3.18
CA ILE A 255 3.06 -9.24 -1.96
C ILE A 255 4.30 -8.40 -2.21
N SER A 256 4.42 -7.29 -1.50
CA SER A 256 5.54 -6.35 -1.65
C SER A 256 6.65 -6.62 -0.63
N ALA A 257 7.89 -6.63 -1.09
CA ALA A 257 9.04 -6.63 -0.19
C ALA A 257 9.22 -5.28 0.55
N SER A 258 8.56 -4.20 0.09
CA SER A 258 8.87 -2.84 0.51
C SER A 258 8.55 -2.52 1.97
N LYS A 259 7.50 -3.13 2.57
CA LYS A 259 7.02 -2.76 3.92
C LYS A 259 7.29 -3.85 4.93
N ALA A 260 6.62 -4.99 4.80
CA ALA A 260 6.75 -6.10 5.72
C ALA A 260 8.19 -6.66 5.83
N PHE A 261 8.99 -6.53 4.77
CA PHE A 261 10.38 -7.00 4.73
C PHE A 261 11.41 -5.87 4.74
N SER A 262 11.02 -4.60 4.95
CA SER A 262 11.92 -3.43 4.93
C SER A 262 12.88 -3.38 3.73
N PHE A 263 12.42 -3.80 2.54
CA PHE A 263 13.24 -3.94 1.32
C PHE A 263 12.72 -3.07 0.16
N PRO A 264 12.56 -1.73 0.36
CA PRO A 264 11.95 -0.86 -0.65
C PRO A 264 12.88 -0.51 -1.81
N GLY A 265 14.19 -0.43 -1.57
CA GLY A 265 15.19 0.05 -2.53
C GLY A 265 15.31 -0.83 -3.78
N PRO A 266 15.45 -2.15 -3.64
CA PRO A 266 15.66 -3.08 -4.76
C PRO A 266 14.45 -3.21 -5.70
N ARG A 267 13.27 -2.69 -5.34
CA ARG A 267 12.06 -2.70 -6.17
C ARG A 267 11.63 -4.12 -6.56
N CYS A 268 11.43 -4.99 -5.57
CA CYS A 268 11.01 -6.37 -5.78
C CYS A 268 9.70 -6.67 -5.04
N ALA A 269 8.83 -7.43 -5.70
CA ALA A 269 7.57 -7.94 -5.19
C ALA A 269 7.20 -9.21 -5.95
N ILE A 270 6.19 -9.94 -5.49
CA ILE A 270 5.57 -11.02 -6.25
C ILE A 270 4.10 -10.71 -6.49
N ALA A 271 3.63 -10.99 -7.70
CA ALA A 271 2.23 -11.11 -8.05
C ALA A 271 1.86 -12.60 -8.02
N ILE A 272 0.85 -12.95 -7.25
CA ILE A 272 0.25 -14.29 -7.22
C ILE A 272 -1.00 -14.24 -8.07
N ILE A 273 -1.00 -15.00 -9.17
CA ILE A 273 -2.15 -15.09 -10.09
C ILE A 273 -2.93 -16.36 -9.79
N SER A 274 -4.24 -16.26 -9.63
CA SER A 274 -5.06 -17.45 -9.34
C SER A 274 -4.86 -18.53 -10.40
N PRO A 275 -4.84 -19.81 -10.02
CA PRO A 275 -4.69 -20.92 -10.98
C PRO A 275 -5.71 -20.90 -12.13
N TYR A 276 -6.96 -20.53 -11.81
CA TYR A 276 -8.01 -20.46 -12.81
C TYR A 276 -7.79 -19.33 -13.82
N ILE A 277 -7.55 -18.10 -13.34
CA ILE A 277 -7.43 -16.95 -14.25
C ILE A 277 -6.14 -17.00 -15.05
N ASN A 278 -5.07 -17.58 -14.50
CA ASN A 278 -3.79 -17.74 -15.19
C ASN A 278 -3.95 -18.46 -16.53
N GLU A 279 -4.77 -19.48 -16.58
CA GLU A 279 -5.01 -20.29 -17.78
C GLU A 279 -6.17 -19.75 -18.65
N LYS A 280 -7.00 -18.87 -18.11
CA LYS A 280 -8.19 -18.39 -18.82
C LYS A 280 -7.80 -17.50 -20.00
N LYS A 281 -8.50 -17.70 -21.12
CA LYS A 281 -8.31 -16.95 -22.36
C LYS A 281 -9.36 -15.86 -22.52
N TYR A 282 -8.91 -14.69 -22.93
CA TYR A 282 -9.73 -13.53 -23.23
C TYR A 282 -9.39 -12.97 -24.60
N SER A 283 -10.31 -13.10 -25.56
CA SER A 283 -10.09 -12.65 -26.94
C SER A 283 -9.78 -11.15 -27.04
N ASN A 284 -10.25 -10.35 -26.09
CA ASN A 284 -9.97 -8.93 -26.06
C ASN A 284 -8.52 -8.61 -25.63
N LEU A 285 -7.90 -9.45 -24.81
CA LEU A 285 -6.48 -9.31 -24.46
C LEU A 285 -5.58 -9.56 -25.65
N LYS A 286 -5.97 -10.45 -26.58
CA LYS A 286 -5.25 -10.66 -27.83
C LYS A 286 -5.16 -9.38 -28.67
N LYS A 287 -6.22 -8.57 -28.65
CA LYS A 287 -6.23 -7.26 -29.34
C LYS A 287 -5.46 -6.19 -28.58
N PHE A 288 -5.40 -6.30 -27.25
CA PHE A 288 -4.75 -5.32 -26.39
C PHE A 288 -3.23 -5.51 -26.29
N CYS A 289 -2.75 -6.74 -26.12
CA CYS A 289 -1.34 -7.02 -25.86
C CYS A 289 -0.81 -8.25 -26.62
N ASP A 290 -1.49 -8.68 -27.68
CA ASP A 290 -1.15 -9.84 -28.53
C ASP A 290 -1.01 -11.17 -27.74
N ARG A 291 -1.68 -11.27 -26.61
CA ARG A 291 -1.73 -12.46 -25.75
C ARG A 291 -3.16 -12.72 -25.32
N GLU A 292 -3.62 -13.96 -25.51
CA GLU A 292 -5.01 -14.34 -25.20
C GLU A 292 -5.13 -14.90 -23.78
N GLN A 293 -4.17 -15.72 -23.36
CA GLN A 293 -4.14 -16.32 -22.04
C GLN A 293 -3.70 -15.27 -21.02
N PHE A 294 -4.43 -15.15 -19.91
CA PHE A 294 -4.23 -14.09 -18.92
C PHE A 294 -2.83 -14.09 -18.29
N GLY A 295 -2.30 -15.26 -17.89
CA GLY A 295 -0.95 -15.38 -17.35
C GLY A 295 0.13 -14.90 -18.33
N HIS A 296 -0.03 -15.23 -19.62
CA HIS A 296 0.87 -14.72 -20.67
C HIS A 296 0.66 -13.23 -20.94
N ALA A 297 -0.57 -12.74 -20.85
CA ALA A 297 -0.85 -11.30 -20.94
C ALA A 297 -0.18 -10.53 -19.80
N PHE A 298 -0.20 -11.08 -18.57
CA PHE A 298 0.48 -10.49 -17.44
C PHE A 298 2.00 -10.49 -17.60
N SER A 299 2.60 -11.64 -17.91
CA SER A 299 4.06 -11.80 -17.97
C SER A 299 4.66 -11.22 -19.25
N LEU A 300 4.17 -11.59 -20.44
CA LEU A 300 4.71 -11.14 -21.73
C LEU A 300 4.09 -9.82 -22.20
N GLY A 301 2.79 -9.65 -21.99
CA GLY A 301 2.07 -8.44 -22.40
C GLY A 301 2.22 -7.26 -21.44
N GLY A 302 2.53 -7.50 -20.19
CA GLY A 302 2.69 -6.48 -19.14
C GLY A 302 4.13 -6.37 -18.65
N LEU A 303 4.62 -7.37 -17.92
CA LEU A 303 5.93 -7.32 -17.27
C LEU A 303 7.09 -7.19 -18.26
N TYR A 304 7.13 -8.06 -19.27
CA TYR A 304 8.22 -8.05 -20.26
C TYR A 304 8.28 -6.72 -21.03
N VAL A 305 7.14 -6.20 -21.50
CA VAL A 305 7.11 -4.96 -22.29
C VAL A 305 7.40 -3.69 -21.47
N THR A 306 7.28 -3.76 -20.14
CA THR A 306 7.57 -2.59 -19.29
C THR A 306 8.99 -2.57 -18.75
N THR A 307 9.52 -3.71 -18.30
CA THR A 307 10.83 -3.78 -17.63
C THR A 307 11.69 -4.97 -18.03
N SER A 308 11.21 -5.85 -18.92
CA SER A 308 11.91 -7.10 -19.29
C SER A 308 12.17 -8.05 -18.10
N GLY A 309 11.41 -7.91 -17.01
CA GLY A 309 11.55 -8.66 -15.77
C GLY A 309 11.88 -7.77 -14.56
N ALA A 310 11.87 -8.36 -13.38
CA ALA A 310 12.31 -7.70 -12.15
C ALA A 310 13.84 -7.79 -11.98
N SER A 311 14.43 -6.91 -11.15
CA SER A 311 15.88 -6.89 -10.90
C SER A 311 16.41 -8.27 -10.50
N HIS A 312 17.46 -8.75 -11.20
CA HIS A 312 17.99 -10.11 -11.04
C HIS A 312 18.47 -10.36 -9.60
N THR A 313 19.37 -9.51 -9.10
CA THR A 313 19.94 -9.67 -7.74
C THR A 313 18.91 -9.49 -6.64
N ALA A 314 17.98 -8.54 -6.82
CA ALA A 314 16.91 -8.29 -5.85
C ALA A 314 15.97 -9.49 -5.66
N GLN A 315 15.78 -10.31 -6.69
CA GLN A 315 14.98 -11.53 -6.60
C GLN A 315 15.60 -12.54 -5.63
N TYR A 316 16.94 -12.68 -5.58
CA TYR A 316 17.62 -13.54 -4.61
C TYR A 316 17.45 -13.02 -3.18
N GLY A 317 17.55 -11.69 -2.98
CA GLY A 317 17.29 -11.08 -1.67
C GLY A 317 15.88 -11.38 -1.15
N LEU A 318 14.87 -11.19 -2.01
CA LEU A 318 13.48 -11.50 -1.63
C LEU A 318 13.26 -13.01 -1.43
N ALA A 319 13.81 -13.86 -2.31
CA ALA A 319 13.68 -15.30 -2.18
C ALA A 319 14.16 -15.81 -0.82
N LYS A 320 15.35 -15.37 -0.39
CA LYS A 320 15.91 -15.78 0.89
C LYS A 320 15.13 -15.28 2.10
N MET A 321 14.55 -14.06 2.03
CA MET A 321 13.66 -13.59 3.10
C MET A 321 12.37 -14.43 3.19
N LEU A 322 11.77 -14.79 2.05
CA LEU A 322 10.56 -15.63 2.03
C LEU A 322 10.86 -17.05 2.52
N GLU A 323 12.01 -17.63 2.13
CA GLU A 323 12.47 -18.93 2.63
C GLU A 323 12.66 -18.90 4.15
N ALA A 324 13.39 -17.89 4.67
CA ALA A 324 13.65 -17.74 6.09
C ALA A 324 12.36 -17.49 6.90
N ALA A 325 11.41 -16.73 6.35
CA ALA A 325 10.10 -16.54 6.97
C ALA A 325 9.31 -17.86 7.02
N THR A 326 9.33 -18.62 5.94
CA THR A 326 8.62 -19.91 5.84
C THR A 326 9.23 -20.99 6.75
N SER A 327 10.54 -20.98 6.95
CA SER A 327 11.21 -21.89 7.88
C SER A 327 11.08 -21.47 9.36
N GLY A 328 10.60 -20.27 9.64
CA GLY A 328 10.53 -19.68 10.98
C GLY A 328 11.85 -19.06 11.47
N GLU A 329 12.90 -19.03 10.64
CA GLU A 329 14.17 -18.36 10.96
C GLU A 329 14.03 -16.83 11.02
N PHE A 330 13.11 -16.26 10.23
CA PHE A 330 12.88 -14.82 10.13
C PHE A 330 11.43 -14.46 10.44
N ASN A 331 11.18 -14.02 11.67
CA ASN A 331 9.85 -13.55 12.07
C ASN A 331 9.65 -12.07 11.66
N PHE A 332 9.26 -11.84 10.41
CA PHE A 332 9.02 -10.50 9.88
C PHE A 332 7.83 -9.78 10.57
N ILE A 333 6.88 -10.52 11.11
CA ILE A 333 5.71 -9.97 11.81
C ILE A 333 6.12 -9.40 13.17
N ASP A 334 6.92 -10.13 13.94
CA ASP A 334 7.44 -9.65 15.23
C ASP A 334 8.29 -8.38 15.04
N ILE A 335 9.19 -8.39 14.06
CA ILE A 335 10.03 -7.23 13.74
C ILE A 335 9.19 -6.01 13.37
N THR A 336 8.18 -6.17 12.52
CA THR A 336 7.32 -5.07 12.09
C THR A 336 6.30 -4.66 13.14
N SER A 337 6.06 -5.46 14.19
CA SER A 337 5.19 -5.11 15.31
C SER A 337 5.62 -3.84 16.05
N GLU A 338 6.89 -3.46 15.91
CA GLU A 338 7.41 -2.17 16.38
C GLU A 338 6.62 -0.99 15.82
N TYR A 339 6.16 -1.06 14.56
CA TYR A 339 5.29 -0.01 14.00
C TYR A 339 3.95 0.08 14.75
N GLY A 340 3.41 -1.04 15.20
CA GLY A 340 2.20 -1.05 16.03
C GLY A 340 2.39 -0.37 17.38
N ARG A 341 3.52 -0.66 18.05
CA ARG A 341 3.88 -0.02 19.33
C ARG A 341 4.10 1.49 19.20
N ARG A 342 4.79 1.92 18.13
CA ARG A 342 4.99 3.34 17.81
C ARG A 342 3.66 4.03 17.50
N ALA A 343 2.80 3.40 16.68
CA ALA A 343 1.50 3.95 16.33
C ALA A 343 0.62 4.18 17.54
N GLU A 344 0.62 3.28 18.51
CA GLU A 344 -0.13 3.46 19.77
C GLU A 344 0.30 4.71 20.53
N LYS A 345 1.62 4.89 20.74
CA LYS A 345 2.17 6.07 21.43
C LYS A 345 1.92 7.36 20.65
N VAL A 346 2.14 7.37 19.35
CA VAL A 346 1.88 8.53 18.50
C VAL A 346 0.39 8.90 18.53
N LYS A 347 -0.50 7.92 18.48
CA LYS A 347 -1.94 8.13 18.61
C LYS A 347 -2.29 8.79 19.95
N GLU A 348 -1.75 8.31 21.07
CA GLU A 348 -1.95 8.89 22.39
C GLU A 348 -1.48 10.35 22.45
N ILE A 349 -0.34 10.67 21.83
CA ILE A 349 0.18 12.03 21.73
C ILE A 349 -0.83 12.93 20.99
N PHE A 350 -1.28 12.54 19.79
CA PHE A 350 -2.25 13.32 19.03
C PHE A 350 -3.56 13.55 19.82
N LEU A 351 -4.11 12.50 20.43
CA LEU A 351 -5.34 12.58 21.21
C LEU A 351 -5.20 13.53 22.42
N ARG A 352 -4.05 13.52 23.09
CA ARG A 352 -3.75 14.42 24.23
C ARG A 352 -3.80 15.88 23.84
N TYR A 353 -3.42 16.20 22.60
CA TYR A 353 -3.42 17.58 22.08
C TYR A 353 -4.65 17.94 21.25
N GLY A 354 -5.77 17.25 21.47
CA GLY A 354 -7.09 17.63 20.96
C GLY A 354 -7.41 17.12 19.55
N PHE A 355 -6.56 16.30 18.97
CA PHE A 355 -6.87 15.63 17.70
C PHE A 355 -7.85 14.47 17.91
N GLU A 356 -8.54 14.09 16.86
CA GLU A 356 -9.46 12.95 16.85
C GLU A 356 -9.06 11.96 15.78
N GLN A 357 -9.14 10.65 16.11
CA GLN A 357 -8.94 9.60 15.12
C GLN A 357 -10.14 9.55 14.16
N VAL A 358 -9.91 9.52 12.84
CA VAL A 358 -11.00 9.50 11.83
C VAL A 358 -11.54 8.08 11.66
N TYR A 359 -10.73 7.13 11.21
CA TYR A 359 -11.13 5.73 11.12
C TYR A 359 -10.88 5.06 12.47
N LYS A 360 -11.95 4.92 13.27
CA LYS A 360 -11.88 4.38 14.64
C LYS A 360 -12.20 2.89 14.71
N LYS A 361 -13.09 2.44 13.82
CA LYS A 361 -13.65 1.09 13.83
C LYS A 361 -13.31 0.30 12.58
N ASP A 362 -13.12 -0.98 12.79
CA ASP A 362 -12.96 -2.02 11.79
C ASP A 362 -14.01 -3.11 12.09
N MET A 363 -15.22 -2.94 11.55
CA MET A 363 -16.42 -3.62 11.99
C MET A 363 -16.72 -3.31 13.48
N ASP A 364 -16.84 -4.34 14.30
CA ASP A 364 -17.17 -4.21 15.74
C ASP A 364 -15.94 -3.94 16.61
N GLU A 365 -14.73 -4.11 16.07
CA GLU A 365 -13.47 -3.89 16.76
C GLU A 365 -12.92 -2.48 16.51
N ASN A 366 -11.94 -2.06 17.28
CA ASN A 366 -11.14 -0.89 16.95
C ASN A 366 -10.18 -1.24 15.79
N VAL A 367 -9.87 -0.25 14.92
CA VAL A 367 -8.80 -0.45 13.95
C VAL A 367 -7.49 -0.74 14.66
N GLY A 368 -6.66 -1.60 14.05
CA GLY A 368 -5.34 -1.91 14.58
C GLY A 368 -4.40 -0.71 14.58
N ASN A 369 -3.33 -0.81 15.34
CA ASN A 369 -2.20 0.12 15.28
C ASN A 369 -1.15 -0.44 14.32
N GLY A 370 -0.65 0.38 13.40
CA GLY A 370 0.32 -0.09 12.42
C GLY A 370 1.08 1.05 11.74
N PHE A 371 1.25 0.96 10.43
CA PHE A 371 2.10 1.88 9.68
C PHE A 371 1.50 3.29 9.50
N TYR A 372 0.17 3.40 9.59
CA TYR A 372 -0.57 4.66 9.42
C TYR A 372 -1.62 4.85 10.52
N LEU A 373 -1.87 6.13 10.81
CA LEU A 373 -3.01 6.61 11.56
C LEU A 373 -3.78 7.64 10.72
N THR A 374 -5.04 7.86 11.08
CA THR A 374 -5.87 8.90 10.45
C THR A 374 -6.36 9.86 11.51
N MET A 375 -6.01 11.14 11.41
CA MET A 375 -6.29 12.14 12.42
C MET A 375 -7.00 13.35 11.82
N SER A 376 -7.85 14.00 12.60
CA SER A 376 -8.46 15.30 12.32
C SER A 376 -8.31 16.22 13.53
N TYR A 377 -8.57 17.51 13.34
CA TYR A 377 -8.63 18.47 14.44
C TYR A 377 -9.94 19.26 14.34
N PRO A 378 -10.70 19.44 15.44
CA PRO A 378 -11.97 20.15 15.40
C PRO A 378 -11.88 21.53 14.75
N GLY A 379 -12.85 21.86 13.89
CA GLY A 379 -12.90 23.17 13.21
C GLY A 379 -12.03 23.26 11.94
N TYR A 380 -11.25 22.25 11.59
CA TYR A 380 -10.40 22.27 10.40
C TYR A 380 -10.89 21.31 9.30
N VAL A 381 -10.68 21.73 8.06
CA VAL A 381 -10.70 20.84 6.89
C VAL A 381 -9.28 20.31 6.66
N GLY A 382 -9.15 19.06 6.21
CA GLY A 382 -7.86 18.38 6.15
C GLY A 382 -6.76 19.12 5.39
N ASN A 383 -7.10 19.83 4.30
CA ASN A 383 -6.11 20.63 3.58
C ASN A 383 -5.58 21.82 4.41
N ASP A 384 -6.47 22.51 5.08
CA ASP A 384 -6.09 23.67 5.91
C ASP A 384 -5.32 23.21 7.13
N LEU A 385 -5.73 22.07 7.74
CA LEU A 385 -5.00 21.44 8.83
C LEU A 385 -3.59 21.01 8.40
N MET A 386 -3.45 20.40 7.22
CA MET A 386 -2.15 20.00 6.67
C MET A 386 -1.21 21.20 6.49
N LEU A 387 -1.72 22.29 5.90
CA LEU A 387 -0.94 23.52 5.67
C LEU A 387 -0.58 24.20 7.00
N GLU A 388 -1.50 24.19 7.95
CA GLU A 388 -1.23 24.74 9.27
C GLU A 388 -0.16 23.92 9.99
N LEU A 389 -0.26 22.59 10.03
CA LEU A 389 0.76 21.72 10.64
C LEU A 389 2.15 21.89 10.00
N LEU A 390 2.23 22.14 8.68
CA LEU A 390 3.50 22.44 8.01
C LEU A 390 4.20 23.66 8.64
N ARG A 391 3.44 24.68 9.08
CA ARG A 391 3.99 25.87 9.75
C ARG A 391 4.62 25.54 11.12
N TYR A 392 4.13 24.48 11.77
CA TYR A 392 4.67 23.97 13.03
C TYR A 392 5.76 22.91 12.82
N GLY A 393 6.18 22.64 11.58
CA GLY A 393 7.20 21.64 11.29
C GLY A 393 6.68 20.20 11.40
N ILE A 394 5.41 19.97 11.07
CA ILE A 394 4.82 18.62 10.97
C ILE A 394 4.28 18.43 9.56
N SER A 395 4.79 17.44 8.83
CA SER A 395 4.35 17.14 7.47
C SER A 395 3.46 15.89 7.41
N THR A 396 2.32 16.02 6.75
CA THR A 396 1.29 14.99 6.60
C THR A 396 0.71 15.03 5.20
N ILE A 397 -0.27 14.17 4.87
CA ILE A 397 -1.10 14.32 3.67
C ILE A 397 -2.59 14.25 3.99
N THR A 398 -3.42 14.82 3.13
CA THR A 398 -4.86 14.82 3.33
C THR A 398 -5.47 13.44 3.04
N LEU A 399 -6.51 13.04 3.77
CA LEU A 399 -7.30 11.84 3.44
C LEU A 399 -8.01 11.98 2.09
N LYS A 400 -8.41 13.19 1.72
CA LYS A 400 -9.01 13.47 0.40
C LYS A 400 -8.12 12.95 -0.74
N SER A 401 -6.80 13.08 -0.63
CA SER A 401 -5.85 12.61 -1.65
C SER A 401 -5.84 11.08 -1.81
N THR A 402 -6.36 10.35 -0.83
CA THR A 402 -6.46 8.88 -0.83
C THR A 402 -7.81 8.36 -1.32
N GLY A 403 -8.70 9.25 -1.77
CA GLY A 403 -10.06 8.90 -2.20
C GLY A 403 -11.09 8.87 -1.07
N SER A 404 -10.67 9.10 0.18
CA SER A 404 -11.60 9.14 1.31
C SER A 404 -12.59 10.30 1.21
N VAL A 405 -13.83 10.05 1.60
CA VAL A 405 -14.87 11.08 1.76
C VAL A 405 -14.71 11.87 3.06
N ARG A 406 -13.83 11.45 3.95
CA ARG A 406 -13.51 12.10 5.23
C ARG A 406 -12.51 13.23 5.01
N HIS A 407 -13.00 14.32 4.40
CA HIS A 407 -12.16 15.43 3.94
C HIS A 407 -11.55 16.26 5.08
N GLU A 408 -12.04 16.13 6.32
CA GLU A 408 -11.45 16.73 7.51
C GLU A 408 -10.15 16.07 7.94
N GLY A 409 -9.90 14.86 7.47
CA GLY A 409 -8.82 14.02 7.98
C GLY A 409 -7.48 14.13 7.26
N LEU A 410 -6.46 13.72 7.99
CA LEU A 410 -5.09 13.56 7.55
C LEU A 410 -4.65 12.10 7.64
N ARG A 411 -3.76 11.69 6.73
CA ARG A 411 -2.97 10.48 6.87
C ARG A 411 -1.67 10.81 7.59
N ILE A 412 -1.44 10.14 8.69
CA ILE A 412 -0.24 10.21 9.52
C ILE A 412 0.57 8.93 9.30
N CYS A 413 1.77 9.04 8.72
CA CYS A 413 2.68 7.91 8.64
C CYS A 413 3.60 7.92 9.86
N ILE A 414 3.66 6.81 10.59
CA ILE A 414 4.43 6.73 11.84
C ILE A 414 5.80 6.09 11.64
N SER A 415 6.14 5.64 10.45
CA SER A 415 7.31 4.80 10.21
C SER A 415 8.64 5.46 10.58
N PHE A 416 8.75 6.79 10.46
CA PHE A 416 9.94 7.54 10.86
C PHE A 416 9.90 8.07 12.30
N ILE A 417 8.80 7.82 13.03
CA ILE A 417 8.66 8.32 14.39
C ILE A 417 9.14 7.26 15.37
N GLY A 418 10.42 7.29 15.70
CA GLY A 418 11.00 6.53 16.80
C GLY A 418 10.75 7.18 18.16
N LEU A 419 11.28 6.58 19.21
CA LEU A 419 11.14 7.13 20.56
C LEU A 419 11.83 8.48 20.70
N GLU A 420 12.89 8.71 19.92
CA GLU A 420 13.69 9.93 19.87
C GLU A 420 12.97 11.12 19.22
N GLU A 421 12.05 10.87 18.27
CA GLU A 421 11.28 11.94 17.63
C GLU A 421 9.99 12.30 18.38
N MET A 422 9.51 11.45 19.28
CA MET A 422 8.26 11.69 20.04
C MET A 422 8.29 12.97 20.88
N PRO A 423 9.38 13.34 21.60
CA PRO A 423 9.43 14.60 22.34
C PRO A 423 9.31 15.83 21.44
N LEU A 424 9.87 15.78 20.22
CA LEU A 424 9.74 16.86 19.24
C LEU A 424 8.29 16.98 18.76
N LEU A 425 7.65 15.84 18.47
CA LEU A 425 6.23 15.81 18.09
C LEU A 425 5.35 16.40 19.20
N GLU A 426 5.56 16.00 20.46
CA GLU A 426 4.83 16.55 21.61
C GLU A 426 4.98 18.06 21.73
N LYS A 427 6.22 18.57 21.68
CA LYS A 427 6.51 20.01 21.73
C LYS A 427 5.74 20.79 20.66
N LYS A 428 5.75 20.29 19.40
CA LYS A 428 5.11 20.95 18.27
C LYS A 428 3.58 20.93 18.38
N LEU A 429 3.00 19.79 18.75
CA LEU A 429 1.54 19.66 18.94
C LEU A 429 1.05 20.45 20.16
N HIS A 430 1.85 20.53 21.22
CA HIS A 430 1.53 21.38 22.38
C HIS A 430 1.43 22.87 21.95
N LYS A 431 2.43 23.36 21.21
CA LYS A 431 2.44 24.74 20.69
C LYS A 431 1.26 24.97 19.74
N PHE A 432 0.98 24.00 18.83
CA PHE A 432 -0.19 24.07 17.95
C PHE A 432 -1.49 24.21 18.75
N MET A 433 -1.69 23.35 19.75
CA MET A 433 -2.89 23.40 20.60
C MET A 433 -3.03 24.73 21.35
N GLU A 434 -1.93 25.29 21.87
CA GLU A 434 -1.97 26.58 22.59
C GLU A 434 -2.42 27.72 21.69
N ASP A 435 -1.95 27.74 20.44
CA ASP A 435 -2.27 28.80 19.47
C ASP A 435 -3.69 28.66 18.87
N HIS A 436 -4.37 27.53 19.10
CA HIS A 436 -5.69 27.20 18.51
C HIS A 436 -6.77 26.86 19.57
N LYS A 437 -6.55 27.27 20.83
CA LYS A 437 -7.56 27.18 21.91
C LYS A 437 -8.70 28.16 21.75
#